data_90a5bec52a4220588126dacb79022e76
#
_entry.id   90a5bec52a4220588126dacb79022e76
#
_cell.length_a   1.000
_cell.length_b   1.000
_cell.length_c   1.000
_cell.angle_alpha   90.00
_cell.angle_beta   90.00
_cell.angle_gamma   90.00
#
_symmetry.space_group_name_H-M   'P 1'
#
loop_
_entity.id
_entity.type
_entity.pdbx_description
1 polymer ?
#
loop_
_entity_poly.entity_id
_entity_poly.type
_entity_poly.pdbx_seq_one_letter_code
_entity_poly.pdbx_strand_id
1 'polypeptide(L)'
;MENVFKAKIIKKFVDIEEAIELEIAGIRIVAFTMSPNRFIVNEGESYLVELTLNEYCNMEIKVARHSIKEVLQLDGFLYRLTGLYDADKHTIDVGFMIDLNE
;
A
#
# COMPACT_ATOMS: atom_id res chain seq x y z
N MET A 1 -9.38 2.53 -12.61
CA MET A 1 -9.70 1.72 -11.40
C MET A 1 -9.08 2.38 -10.19
N GLU A 2 -9.82 2.48 -9.12
CA GLU A 2 -9.33 3.08 -7.88
C GLU A 2 -8.72 2.02 -6.97
N ASN A 3 -7.69 2.39 -6.23
CA ASN A 3 -7.05 1.51 -5.26
C ASN A 3 -7.78 1.60 -3.92
N VAL A 4 -8.96 0.98 -3.86
CA VAL A 4 -9.83 0.99 -2.69
C VAL A 4 -9.86 -0.39 -2.07
N PHE A 5 -9.52 -0.49 -0.79
CA PHE A 5 -9.40 -1.76 -0.10
C PHE A 5 -9.99 -1.70 1.29
N LYS A 6 -10.49 -2.84 1.79
CA LYS A 6 -10.82 -2.98 3.19
C LYS A 6 -9.52 -3.20 3.95
N ALA A 7 -9.21 -2.33 4.89
CA ALA A 7 -8.00 -2.38 5.66
C ALA A 7 -8.28 -2.35 7.15
N LYS A 8 -7.53 -3.14 7.90
CA LYS A 8 -7.54 -3.11 9.35
C LYS A 8 -6.45 -2.17 9.83
N ILE A 9 -6.79 -1.26 10.72
CA ILE A 9 -5.81 -0.35 11.31
C ILE A 9 -5.06 -1.09 12.41
N ILE A 10 -3.76 -1.28 12.22
CA ILE A 10 -2.93 -2.01 13.18
C ILE A 10 -2.36 -1.06 14.21
N LYS A 11 -1.80 0.08 13.78
CA LYS A 11 -1.14 1.01 14.67
C LYS A 11 -1.13 2.42 14.10
N LYS A 12 -1.34 3.40 14.96
CA LYS A 12 -1.08 4.82 14.66
C LYS A 12 0.22 5.18 15.35
N PHE A 13 1.24 5.58 14.57
CA PHE A 13 2.55 5.89 15.14
C PHE A 13 2.51 7.18 15.92
N VAL A 14 3.09 7.16 17.10
CA VAL A 14 3.14 8.32 18.01
C VAL A 14 4.20 9.32 17.55
N ASP A 15 5.33 8.81 17.09
CA ASP A 15 6.49 9.63 16.72
C ASP A 15 6.38 10.25 15.33
N ILE A 16 5.59 9.65 14.46
CA ILE A 16 5.36 10.12 13.10
C ILE A 16 3.85 10.31 12.93
N GLU A 17 3.40 11.54 13.05
CA GLU A 17 1.96 11.86 13.10
C GLU A 17 1.17 11.38 11.89
N GLU A 18 1.78 11.37 10.72
CA GLU A 18 1.12 10.98 9.49
C GLU A 18 1.25 9.49 9.17
N ALA A 19 2.02 8.75 9.96
CA ALA A 19 2.26 7.33 9.68
C ALA A 19 1.21 6.45 10.34
N ILE A 20 0.74 5.47 9.61
CA ILE A 20 -0.24 4.50 10.08
C ILE A 20 0.11 3.13 9.49
N GLU A 21 0.09 2.10 10.33
CA GLU A 21 0.24 0.72 9.86
C GLU A 21 -1.13 0.11 9.67
N LEU A 22 -1.35 -0.48 8.49
CA LEU A 22 -2.62 -1.13 8.18
C LEU A 22 -2.39 -2.48 7.51
N GLU A 23 -3.42 -3.31 7.49
CA GLU A 23 -3.37 -4.64 6.93
C GLU A 23 -4.43 -4.79 5.85
N ILE A 24 -4.00 -5.18 4.65
CA ILE A 24 -4.87 -5.45 3.51
C ILE A 24 -4.60 -6.87 3.06
N ALA A 25 -5.62 -7.72 3.04
CA ALA A 25 -5.50 -9.11 2.59
C ALA A 25 -4.37 -9.87 3.32
N GLY A 26 -4.20 -9.61 4.61
CA GLY A 26 -3.15 -10.24 5.43
C GLY A 26 -1.77 -9.61 5.28
N ILE A 27 -1.62 -8.59 4.46
CA ILE A 27 -0.35 -7.93 4.20
C ILE A 27 -0.30 -6.60 4.95
N ARG A 28 0.75 -6.40 5.75
CA ARG A 28 0.93 -5.17 6.51
C ARG A 28 1.72 -4.16 5.72
N ILE A 29 1.22 -2.92 5.70
CA ILE A 29 1.90 -1.80 5.07
C ILE A 29 1.86 -0.59 5.99
N VAL A 30 2.89 0.25 5.91
CA VAL A 30 2.93 1.54 6.56
C VAL A 30 2.65 2.59 5.49
N ALA A 31 1.66 3.40 5.72
CA ALA A 31 1.23 4.41 4.77
C ALA A 31 1.19 5.78 5.43
N PHE A 32 1.30 6.79 4.59
CA PHE A 32 1.14 8.17 5.00
C PHE A 32 -0.35 8.50 4.95
N THR A 33 -0.88 9.09 6.02
CA THR A 33 -2.26 9.57 6.04
C THR A 33 -2.32 10.99 6.57
N MET A 34 -3.08 11.83 5.89
CA MET A 34 -3.19 13.24 6.27
C MET A 34 -4.31 13.43 7.30
N SER A 35 -4.12 14.41 8.17
CA SER A 35 -5.16 14.91 9.02
C SER A 35 -6.32 15.45 8.14
N PRO A 36 -7.62 15.23 8.46
CA PRO A 36 -8.10 14.67 9.73
C PRO A 36 -8.26 13.13 9.74
N ASN A 37 -7.99 12.44 8.64
CA ASN A 37 -8.23 11.00 8.51
C ASN A 37 -7.60 10.19 9.65
N ARG A 38 -6.41 10.57 10.08
CA ARG A 38 -5.72 9.92 11.19
C ARG A 38 -6.54 9.89 12.48
N PHE A 39 -7.31 10.93 12.72
CA PHE A 39 -8.05 11.08 13.98
C PHE A 39 -9.40 10.37 13.98
N ILE A 40 -9.93 10.02 12.80
CA ILE A 40 -11.22 9.33 12.69
C ILE A 40 -11.09 7.82 12.62
N VAL A 41 -9.89 7.29 12.46
CA VAL A 41 -9.67 5.83 12.42
C VAL A 41 -9.17 5.37 13.78
N ASN A 42 -9.58 4.16 14.18
CA ASN A 42 -9.23 3.55 15.46
C ASN A 42 -8.43 2.27 15.24
N GLU A 43 -7.42 2.05 16.07
CA GLU A 43 -6.65 0.81 16.04
C GLU A 43 -7.56 -0.39 16.28
N GLY A 44 -7.32 -1.46 15.53
CA GLY A 44 -8.08 -2.68 15.63
C GLY A 44 -9.36 -2.72 14.79
N GLU A 45 -9.80 -1.61 14.27
CA GLU A 45 -10.99 -1.54 13.43
C GLU A 45 -10.65 -1.54 11.96
N SER A 46 -11.62 -1.91 11.12
CA SER A 46 -11.45 -1.99 9.67
C SER A 46 -12.24 -0.92 8.96
N TYR A 47 -11.66 -0.37 7.92
CA TYR A 47 -12.25 0.70 7.12
C TYR A 47 -12.02 0.43 5.64
N LEU A 48 -12.85 1.01 4.81
CA LEU A 48 -12.59 1.08 3.38
C LEU A 48 -11.62 2.24 3.15
N VAL A 49 -10.45 1.93 2.61
CA VAL A 49 -9.38 2.92 2.39
C VAL A 49 -9.02 3.02 0.92
N GLU A 50 -8.59 4.20 0.52
CA GLU A 50 -8.04 4.42 -0.82
C GLU A 50 -6.54 4.63 -0.70
N LEU A 51 -5.77 3.86 -1.46
CA LEU A 51 -4.32 4.02 -1.53
C LEU A 51 -3.95 4.83 -2.76
N THR A 52 -3.15 5.85 -2.56
CA THR A 52 -2.60 6.65 -3.65
C THR A 52 -1.12 6.35 -3.77
N LEU A 53 -0.68 6.05 -4.98
CA LEU A 53 0.73 5.86 -5.27
C LEU A 53 1.38 7.22 -5.40
N ASN A 54 2.41 7.44 -4.58
CA ASN A 54 3.11 8.72 -4.56
C ASN A 54 4.49 8.54 -5.17
N GLU A 55 4.65 9.00 -6.39
CA GLU A 55 5.89 8.85 -7.15
C GLU A 55 6.64 10.18 -7.18
N TYR A 56 7.77 10.25 -6.46
CA TYR A 56 8.68 11.39 -6.51
C TYR A 56 9.76 11.22 -7.55
N CYS A 57 9.96 10.00 -8.02
CA CYS A 57 10.91 9.68 -9.06
C CYS A 57 10.33 8.60 -9.96
N ASN A 58 11.02 8.28 -11.04
CA ASN A 58 10.54 7.30 -12.00
C ASN A 58 10.36 5.92 -11.36
N MET A 59 9.19 5.34 -11.60
CA MET A 59 8.95 3.97 -11.20
C MET A 59 9.76 3.03 -12.08
N GLU A 60 10.49 2.11 -11.45
CA GLU A 60 11.29 1.14 -12.16
C GLU A 60 10.59 -0.21 -12.16
N ILE A 61 10.43 -0.80 -13.35
CA ILE A 61 9.80 -2.11 -13.50
C ILE A 61 10.85 -3.09 -14.00
N LYS A 62 11.00 -4.20 -13.29
CA LYS A 62 11.92 -5.28 -13.63
C LYS A 62 11.21 -6.61 -13.61
N VAL A 63 11.67 -7.54 -14.43
CA VAL A 63 11.20 -8.92 -14.35
C VAL A 63 11.81 -9.57 -13.10
N ALA A 64 10.94 -10.11 -12.24
CA ALA A 64 11.39 -10.79 -11.04
C ALA A 64 11.95 -12.17 -11.38
N ARG A 65 12.94 -12.61 -10.58
CA ARG A 65 13.54 -13.93 -10.76
C ARG A 65 12.71 -15.05 -10.18
N HIS A 66 11.76 -14.72 -9.31
CA HIS A 66 10.94 -15.69 -8.60
C HIS A 66 9.46 -15.35 -8.77
N SER A 67 8.64 -16.39 -8.81
CA SER A 67 7.18 -16.24 -8.90
C SER A 67 6.60 -16.08 -7.51
N ILE A 68 6.87 -14.94 -6.88
CA ILE A 68 6.32 -14.63 -5.56
C ILE A 68 5.46 -13.36 -5.64
N LYS A 69 4.54 -13.25 -4.69
CA LYS A 69 3.76 -12.04 -4.50
C LYS A 69 4.17 -11.44 -3.17
N GLU A 70 4.66 -10.22 -3.20
CA GLU A 70 5.24 -9.61 -2.02
C GLU A 70 5.13 -8.10 -2.04
N VAL A 71 4.88 -7.54 -0.87
CA VAL A 71 4.99 -6.10 -0.62
C VAL A 71 6.11 -5.96 0.42
N LEU A 72 7.24 -5.42 0.01
CA LEU A 72 8.41 -5.30 0.87
C LEU A 72 8.70 -3.84 1.17
N GLN A 73 8.66 -3.48 2.45
CA GLN A 73 9.05 -2.15 2.89
C GLN A 73 10.57 -2.03 2.82
N LEU A 74 11.05 -1.04 2.07
CA LEU A 74 12.49 -0.78 1.93
C LEU A 74 12.95 0.27 2.91
N ASP A 75 12.23 1.39 2.98
CA ASP A 75 12.57 2.49 3.87
C ASP A 75 11.35 3.41 4.00
N GLY A 76 10.86 3.63 5.22
CA GLY A 76 9.72 4.51 5.47
C GLY A 76 8.51 4.17 4.64
N PHE A 77 8.20 5.01 3.65
CA PHE A 77 7.07 4.82 2.75
C PHE A 77 7.48 4.28 1.38
N LEU A 78 8.73 3.87 1.23
CA LEU A 78 9.23 3.29 -0.01
C LEU A 78 9.07 1.78 0.01
N TYR A 79 8.45 1.24 -1.02
CA TYR A 79 8.14 -0.17 -1.13
C TYR A 79 8.60 -0.78 -2.44
N ARG A 80 8.93 -2.06 -2.39
CA ARG A 80 9.10 -2.89 -3.58
C ARG A 80 7.87 -3.80 -3.69
N LEU A 81 7.24 -3.76 -4.84
CA LEU A 81 6.09 -4.61 -5.13
C LEU A 81 6.52 -5.71 -6.07
N THR A 82 6.25 -6.95 -5.69
CA THR A 82 6.53 -8.12 -6.54
C THR A 82 5.24 -8.89 -6.72
N GLY A 83 4.92 -9.21 -7.96
CA GLY A 83 3.70 -9.93 -8.23
C GLY A 83 3.44 -10.11 -9.72
N LEU A 84 2.22 -10.47 -10.06
CA LEU A 84 1.81 -10.66 -11.43
C LEU A 84 1.38 -9.32 -12.04
N TYR A 85 2.15 -8.86 -13.00
CA TYR A 85 1.90 -7.61 -13.69
C TYR A 85 1.07 -7.83 -14.94
N ASP A 86 0.00 -7.06 -15.09
CA ASP A 86 -0.83 -7.04 -16.29
C ASP A 86 -0.53 -5.75 -17.07
N ALA A 87 0.16 -5.89 -18.20
CA ALA A 87 0.58 -4.75 -19.01
C ALA A 87 -0.60 -4.02 -19.66
N ASP A 88 -1.65 -4.76 -20.01
CA ASP A 88 -2.81 -4.16 -20.67
C ASP A 88 -3.59 -3.26 -19.72
N LYS A 89 -3.72 -3.66 -18.47
CA LYS A 89 -4.45 -2.91 -17.45
C LYS A 89 -3.54 -2.03 -16.61
N HIS A 90 -2.24 -2.23 -16.69
CA HIS A 90 -1.23 -1.57 -15.87
C HIS A 90 -1.53 -1.76 -14.39
N THR A 91 -1.72 -3.01 -14.01
CA THR A 91 -2.00 -3.43 -12.63
C THR A 91 -0.99 -4.48 -12.19
N ILE A 92 -0.82 -4.61 -10.88
CA ILE A 92 0.02 -5.65 -10.31
C ILE A 92 -0.72 -6.34 -9.16
N ASP A 93 -0.70 -7.68 -9.17
CA ASP A 93 -1.26 -8.50 -8.10
C ASP A 93 -0.13 -8.91 -7.16
N VAL A 94 -0.10 -8.32 -5.99
CA VAL A 94 0.90 -8.58 -4.94
C VAL A 94 0.31 -9.40 -3.77
N GLY A 95 -0.85 -9.99 -3.97
CA GLY A 95 -1.70 -10.60 -2.96
C GLY A 95 -3.00 -9.83 -2.84
N PHE A 96 -3.00 -8.60 -3.32
CA PHE A 96 -4.17 -7.81 -3.66
C PHE A 96 -3.80 -6.98 -4.89
N MET A 97 -4.80 -6.55 -5.64
CA MET A 97 -4.58 -5.89 -6.93
C MET A 97 -4.33 -4.39 -6.73
N ILE A 98 -3.20 -3.92 -7.24
CA ILE A 98 -2.87 -2.49 -7.25
C ILE A 98 -2.94 -1.97 -8.68
N ASP A 99 -3.67 -0.89 -8.87
CA ASP A 99 -3.74 -0.18 -10.13
C ASP A 99 -2.59 0.85 -10.16
N LEU A 100 -1.71 0.70 -11.14
CA LEU A 100 -0.54 1.59 -11.29
C LEU A 100 -0.84 2.81 -12.15
N ASN A 101 -2.08 2.96 -12.61
CA ASN A 101 -2.53 4.14 -13.36
C ASN A 101 -2.91 5.25 -12.38
N GLU A 102 -2.08 6.24 -12.30
CA GLU A 102 -2.30 7.39 -11.42
C GLU A 102 -2.29 8.70 -12.19
#